data_d79d619c8270bf8aad0e1df2e5d328e1
#
_entry.id   d79d619c8270bf8aad0e1df2e5d328e1
#
_cell.length_a   1.000
_cell.length_b   1.000
_cell.length_c   1.000
_cell.angle_alpha   90.00
_cell.angle_beta   90.00
_cell.angle_gamma   90.00
#
_symmetry.space_group_name_H-M   'P 1'
#
loop_
_entity.id
_entity.type
_entity.pdbx_description
1 polymer ?
#
loop_
_entity_poly.entity_id
_entity_poly.type
_entity_poly.pdbx_seq_one_letter_code
_entity_poly.pdbx_strand_id
1 'polypeptide(L)'
;MNNLFKIRKDERVFAAVVAVVLALYNAMVVIRYNEMISSTERWFTWKFCKHYELSGFDPFPYSILSYWSPEYNVFRHPLFAMLLYPFYLLNHWLTALTGENCAMLVMLIPILAAGFYSMVFLRRIFEEQVGVKKNISVLLTLTTFSFAYVMLAMVAADHFVFSMFLLILTLYIVGRHHDEGKPLGIFQTALLYLLTAGITLTNGLKTLLAALMLNRRGMFRWRYLLGAIAIPTLLLGAVAVYQQEAIVTPQKEQKQQAEKKRLLRTRKKPRIIASRNGESMANLPLLEWTDITTPRGKTAVENLFGEPVMFHTDHLLQDIWKKRPIFVSYTYAVNYVVEVLLLLMVVWGFIAGRRSFLLRTALSWFAIDMLLHFVLGFTINEIYIMSPHWLFIGTLCIAYGLKSARSKWAVAAVAAVTLFLLATNTFLLASYLLA
;
A
#
# COMPACT_ATOMS: atom_id res chain seq x y z
N MET A 1 22.21 11.96 7.83
CA MET A 1 20.81 11.52 8.04
C MET A 1 20.05 12.33 9.11
N ASN A 2 20.69 13.17 9.92
CA ASN A 2 20.07 13.79 11.10
C ASN A 2 18.87 14.75 10.87
N ASN A 3 18.45 15.00 9.63
CA ASN A 3 17.33 15.92 9.33
C ASN A 3 16.33 15.37 8.29
N LEU A 4 16.34 14.07 7.97
CA LEU A 4 15.53 13.50 6.90
C LEU A 4 14.02 13.71 7.15
N PHE A 5 13.56 13.39 8.36
CA PHE A 5 12.15 13.48 8.78
C PHE A 5 11.75 14.86 9.32
N LYS A 6 12.70 15.82 9.41
CA LYS A 6 12.38 17.16 9.89
C LYS A 6 11.55 17.92 8.85
N ILE A 7 10.41 18.46 9.28
CA ILE A 7 9.57 19.34 8.47
C ILE A 7 10.26 20.71 8.37
N ARG A 8 10.52 21.14 7.15
CA ARG A 8 11.18 22.42 6.86
C ARG A 8 10.23 23.58 7.07
N LYS A 9 10.76 24.78 7.26
CA LYS A 9 9.94 25.97 7.51
C LYS A 9 8.92 26.22 6.38
N ASP A 10 9.34 26.00 5.15
CA ASP A 10 8.52 26.19 3.95
C ASP A 10 7.53 25.04 3.66
N GLU A 11 7.65 23.92 4.36
CA GLU A 11 6.73 22.77 4.28
C GLU A 11 5.63 22.81 5.35
N ARG A 12 5.73 23.68 6.37
CA ARG A 12 4.86 23.62 7.55
C ARG A 12 3.38 23.74 7.24
N VAL A 13 3.00 24.68 6.36
CA VAL A 13 1.59 24.86 5.98
C VAL A 13 1.09 23.63 5.25
N PHE A 14 1.84 23.12 4.26
CA PHE A 14 1.51 21.90 3.55
C PHE A 14 1.39 20.71 4.51
N ALA A 15 2.36 20.52 5.38
CA ALA A 15 2.38 19.44 6.37
C ALA A 15 1.18 19.53 7.33
N ALA A 16 0.82 20.72 7.81
CA ALA A 16 -0.34 20.92 8.66
C ALA A 16 -1.64 20.56 7.93
N VAL A 17 -1.82 20.99 6.68
CA VAL A 17 -3.00 20.65 5.86
C VAL A 17 -3.08 19.13 5.65
N VAL A 18 -1.97 18.48 5.27
CA VAL A 18 -1.92 17.03 5.09
C VAL A 18 -2.30 16.30 6.37
N ALA A 19 -1.75 16.72 7.52
CA ALA A 19 -2.06 16.10 8.81
C ALA A 19 -3.55 16.19 9.16
N VAL A 20 -4.16 17.38 8.96
CA VAL A 20 -5.59 17.60 9.21
C VAL A 20 -6.45 16.75 8.26
N VAL A 21 -6.13 16.74 6.97
CA VAL A 21 -6.88 15.96 5.98
C VAL A 21 -6.82 14.47 6.29
N LEU A 22 -5.62 13.93 6.55
CA LEU A 22 -5.46 12.52 6.93
C LEU A 22 -6.22 12.19 8.22
N ALA A 23 -6.18 13.08 9.22
CA ALA A 23 -6.93 12.89 10.46
C ALA A 23 -8.46 12.84 10.22
N LEU A 24 -8.99 13.73 9.35
CA LEU A 24 -10.41 13.73 9.00
C LEU A 24 -10.85 12.45 8.28
N TYR A 25 -10.05 11.97 7.30
CA TYR A 25 -10.37 10.71 6.62
C TYR A 25 -10.32 9.50 7.56
N ASN A 26 -9.32 9.44 8.43
CA ASN A 26 -9.23 8.37 9.44
C ASN A 26 -10.33 8.46 10.50
N ALA A 27 -10.77 9.67 10.88
CA ALA A 27 -11.88 9.86 11.79
C ALA A 27 -13.18 9.23 11.26
N MET A 28 -13.45 9.28 9.94
CA MET A 28 -14.61 8.62 9.34
C MET A 28 -14.57 7.09 9.54
N VAL A 29 -13.40 6.48 9.41
CA VAL A 29 -13.21 5.03 9.67
C VAL A 29 -13.45 4.70 11.15
N VAL A 30 -12.93 5.54 12.05
CA VAL A 30 -13.17 5.41 13.50
C VAL A 30 -14.65 5.52 13.83
N ILE A 31 -15.33 6.53 13.31
CA ILE A 31 -16.79 6.73 13.53
C ILE A 31 -17.56 5.48 13.10
N ARG A 32 -17.23 4.90 11.94
CA ARG A 32 -17.93 3.73 11.43
C ARG A 32 -17.69 2.46 12.22
N TYR A 33 -16.46 2.22 12.66
CA TYR A 33 -16.03 0.88 13.08
C TYR A 33 -15.61 0.77 14.54
N ASN A 34 -15.33 1.87 15.26
CA ASN A 34 -14.74 1.80 16.61
C ASN A 34 -15.64 1.08 17.60
N GLU A 35 -16.96 1.30 17.56
CA GLU A 35 -17.90 0.62 18.45
C GLU A 35 -17.85 -0.91 18.31
N MET A 36 -17.64 -1.41 17.08
CA MET A 36 -17.58 -2.85 16.83
C MET A 36 -16.33 -3.52 17.44
N ILE A 37 -15.21 -2.78 17.60
CA ILE A 37 -13.95 -3.31 18.07
C ILE A 37 -13.60 -2.94 19.51
N SER A 38 -14.32 -2.00 20.12
CA SER A 38 -14.03 -1.48 21.46
C SER A 38 -14.20 -2.52 22.58
N SER A 39 -14.95 -3.60 22.33
CA SER A 39 -15.08 -4.69 23.30
C SER A 39 -13.77 -5.48 23.47
N THR A 40 -13.47 -5.81 24.71
CA THR A 40 -12.31 -6.66 25.07
C THR A 40 -12.50 -8.14 24.79
N GLU A 41 -13.72 -8.57 24.45
CA GLU A 41 -13.97 -9.97 24.13
C GLU A 41 -13.49 -10.33 22.71
N ARG A 42 -12.71 -11.40 22.59
CA ARG A 42 -12.17 -11.86 21.31
C ARG A 42 -13.23 -12.12 20.22
N TRP A 43 -14.44 -12.48 20.63
CA TRP A 43 -15.57 -12.66 19.71
C TRP A 43 -15.92 -11.37 18.96
N PHE A 44 -15.89 -10.21 19.62
CA PHE A 44 -16.21 -8.94 18.98
C PHE A 44 -15.14 -8.54 17.95
N THR A 45 -13.85 -8.77 18.22
CA THR A 45 -12.80 -8.54 17.23
C THR A 45 -13.00 -9.44 16.00
N TRP A 46 -13.36 -10.72 16.20
CA TRP A 46 -13.68 -11.61 15.08
C TRP A 46 -14.91 -11.13 14.31
N LYS A 47 -15.96 -10.70 14.99
CA LYS A 47 -17.16 -10.10 14.37
C LYS A 47 -16.80 -8.85 13.58
N PHE A 48 -15.99 -7.96 14.14
CA PHE A 48 -15.46 -6.77 13.46
C PHE A 48 -14.72 -7.15 12.18
N CYS A 49 -13.73 -8.04 12.23
CA CYS A 49 -12.98 -8.46 11.05
C CYS A 49 -13.87 -9.03 9.93
N LYS A 50 -14.96 -9.71 10.30
CA LYS A 50 -15.95 -10.22 9.33
C LYS A 50 -16.77 -9.11 8.66
N HIS A 51 -17.07 -8.02 9.37
CA HIS A 51 -17.91 -6.93 8.90
C HIS A 51 -17.11 -5.74 8.38
N TYR A 52 -15.78 -5.74 8.61
CA TYR A 52 -14.89 -4.74 8.04
C TYR A 52 -14.90 -4.87 6.52
N GLU A 53 -15.31 -3.83 5.84
CA GLU A 53 -15.43 -3.80 4.39
C GLU A 53 -14.83 -2.49 3.86
N LEU A 54 -13.59 -2.58 3.42
CA LEU A 54 -12.86 -1.54 2.70
C LEU A 54 -12.19 -2.18 1.49
N SER A 55 -13.02 -2.65 0.55
CA SER A 55 -12.60 -3.14 -0.78
C SER A 55 -11.54 -4.26 -0.76
N GLY A 56 -11.59 -5.15 0.23
CA GLY A 56 -10.65 -6.27 0.36
C GLY A 56 -9.35 -5.95 1.13
N PHE A 57 -9.19 -4.73 1.65
CA PHE A 57 -8.11 -4.45 2.61
C PHE A 57 -8.31 -5.26 3.89
N ASP A 58 -7.24 -5.89 4.36
CA ASP A 58 -7.28 -6.81 5.49
C ASP A 58 -7.32 -6.09 6.85
N PRO A 59 -8.25 -6.46 7.76
CA PRO A 59 -8.28 -5.92 9.12
C PRO A 59 -7.31 -6.61 10.09
N PHE A 60 -6.40 -7.45 9.61
CA PHE A 60 -5.50 -8.26 10.43
C PHE A 60 -4.62 -7.46 11.41
N PRO A 61 -4.15 -6.24 11.12
CA PRO A 61 -3.45 -5.43 12.10
C PRO A 61 -4.23 -5.18 13.39
N TYR A 62 -5.54 -5.08 13.31
CA TYR A 62 -6.37 -4.94 14.51
C TYR A 62 -6.37 -6.21 15.36
N SER A 63 -6.31 -7.40 14.74
CA SER A 63 -6.14 -8.67 15.48
C SER A 63 -4.76 -8.77 16.14
N ILE A 64 -3.71 -8.22 15.49
CA ILE A 64 -2.36 -8.16 16.07
C ILE A 64 -2.37 -7.26 17.30
N LEU A 65 -2.93 -6.05 17.19
CA LEU A 65 -2.97 -5.09 18.30
C LEU A 65 -3.83 -5.56 19.47
N SER A 66 -4.90 -6.31 19.20
CA SER A 66 -5.83 -6.78 20.22
C SER A 66 -5.34 -8.06 20.92
N TYR A 67 -4.75 -9.01 20.18
CA TYR A 67 -4.48 -10.37 20.71
C TYR A 67 -3.17 -10.97 20.24
N TRP A 68 -2.27 -10.21 19.65
CA TRP A 68 -1.02 -10.69 19.07
C TRP A 68 -1.24 -11.88 18.11
N SER A 69 -2.21 -11.73 17.21
CA SER A 69 -2.63 -12.78 16.29
C SER A 69 -2.43 -12.35 14.83
N PRO A 70 -1.26 -12.61 14.23
CA PRO A 70 -1.04 -12.38 12.80
C PRO A 70 -1.86 -13.41 12.00
N GLU A 71 -2.87 -12.93 11.27
CA GLU A 71 -3.78 -13.77 10.47
C GLU A 71 -3.40 -13.79 8.98
N TYR A 72 -2.31 -13.11 8.61
CA TYR A 72 -1.74 -13.09 7.26
C TYR A 72 -0.58 -14.10 7.11
N ASN A 73 -0.10 -14.27 5.88
CA ASN A 73 1.07 -15.10 5.62
C ASN A 73 2.37 -14.39 6.05
N VAL A 74 2.96 -14.83 7.15
CA VAL A 74 4.17 -14.23 7.74
C VAL A 74 5.41 -14.31 6.85
N PHE A 75 5.46 -15.24 5.88
CA PHE A 75 6.54 -15.27 4.88
C PHE A 75 6.42 -14.16 3.84
N ARG A 76 5.22 -13.62 3.61
CA ARG A 76 5.00 -12.48 2.72
C ARG A 76 5.25 -11.14 3.41
N HIS A 77 5.06 -11.08 4.73
CA HIS A 77 5.14 -9.87 5.56
C HIS A 77 5.96 -10.13 6.83
N PRO A 78 7.26 -10.52 6.72
CA PRO A 78 8.00 -11.10 7.84
C PRO A 78 8.24 -10.16 9.03
N LEU A 79 8.30 -8.85 8.84
CA LEU A 79 8.46 -7.90 9.95
C LEU A 79 7.19 -7.16 10.34
N PHE A 80 6.10 -7.31 9.59
CA PHE A 80 4.93 -6.43 9.79
C PHE A 80 4.35 -6.54 11.21
N ALA A 81 4.07 -7.74 11.72
CA ALA A 81 3.62 -7.90 13.10
C ALA A 81 4.67 -7.41 14.10
N MET A 82 5.95 -7.73 13.88
CA MET A 82 7.02 -7.32 14.80
C MET A 82 7.12 -5.80 14.92
N LEU A 83 6.94 -5.06 13.83
CA LEU A 83 6.90 -3.60 13.83
C LEU A 83 5.65 -3.04 14.53
N LEU A 84 4.57 -3.81 14.57
CA LEU A 84 3.34 -3.45 15.29
C LEU A 84 3.40 -3.84 16.79
N TYR A 85 4.42 -4.58 17.26
CA TYR A 85 4.53 -5.03 18.65
C TYR A 85 4.50 -3.90 19.68
N PRO A 86 5.20 -2.76 19.49
CA PRO A 86 5.11 -1.64 20.44
C PRO A 86 3.66 -1.08 20.55
N PHE A 87 2.92 -1.08 19.44
CA PHE A 87 1.52 -0.63 19.41
C PHE A 87 0.58 -1.67 20.06
N TYR A 88 0.87 -2.96 19.94
CA TYR A 88 0.20 -4.00 20.71
C TYR A 88 0.36 -3.76 22.22
N LEU A 89 1.57 -3.51 22.71
CA LEU A 89 1.82 -3.19 24.12
C LEU A 89 1.09 -1.92 24.57
N LEU A 90 1.10 -0.88 23.73
CA LEU A 90 0.37 0.36 24.00
C LEU A 90 -1.15 0.11 24.08
N ASN A 91 -1.71 -0.68 23.17
CA ASN A 91 -3.12 -1.04 23.23
C ASN A 91 -3.47 -1.81 24.51
N HIS A 92 -2.65 -2.78 24.90
CA HIS A 92 -2.85 -3.52 26.15
C HIS A 92 -2.81 -2.63 27.38
N TRP A 93 -1.89 -1.69 27.43
CA TRP A 93 -1.81 -0.72 28.53
C TRP A 93 -3.06 0.19 28.56
N LEU A 94 -3.47 0.73 27.42
CA LEU A 94 -4.68 1.55 27.33
C LEU A 94 -5.95 0.75 27.68
N THR A 95 -6.04 -0.48 27.19
CA THR A 95 -7.17 -1.37 27.52
C THR A 95 -7.28 -1.64 29.02
N ALA A 96 -6.14 -1.83 29.70
CA ALA A 96 -6.12 -2.00 31.16
C ALA A 96 -6.57 -0.74 31.91
N LEU A 97 -6.33 0.46 31.36
CA LEU A 97 -6.75 1.73 31.95
C LEU A 97 -8.22 2.07 31.68
N THR A 98 -8.71 1.80 30.48
CA THR A 98 -10.05 2.26 30.01
C THR A 98 -11.13 1.20 30.14
N GLY A 99 -10.74 -0.07 30.22
CA GLY A 99 -11.66 -1.22 30.11
C GLY A 99 -12.12 -1.51 28.67
N GLU A 100 -11.66 -0.76 27.68
CA GLU A 100 -12.04 -0.88 26.27
C GLU A 100 -10.83 -1.22 25.40
N ASN A 101 -11.05 -1.98 24.33
CA ASN A 101 -10.03 -2.27 23.33
C ASN A 101 -9.77 -1.04 22.43
N CYS A 102 -8.64 -0.39 22.64
CA CYS A 102 -8.22 0.82 21.93
C CYS A 102 -7.46 0.55 20.60
N ALA A 103 -7.48 -0.68 20.09
CA ALA A 103 -6.68 -1.09 18.93
C ALA A 103 -6.89 -0.18 17.70
N MET A 104 -8.13 0.28 17.47
CA MET A 104 -8.42 1.18 16.34
C MET A 104 -7.74 2.53 16.51
N LEU A 105 -7.82 3.13 17.69
CA LEU A 105 -7.19 4.44 17.97
C LEU A 105 -5.67 4.34 17.97
N VAL A 106 -5.12 3.27 18.53
CA VAL A 106 -3.66 3.03 18.55
C VAL A 106 -3.12 2.84 17.14
N MET A 107 -3.86 2.16 16.25
CA MET A 107 -3.44 1.94 14.87
C MET A 107 -3.40 3.23 14.03
N LEU A 108 -4.11 4.28 14.43
CA LEU A 108 -4.02 5.59 13.78
C LEU A 108 -2.59 6.14 13.80
N ILE A 109 -1.83 5.90 14.86
CA ILE A 109 -0.47 6.45 15.03
C ILE A 109 0.44 6.04 13.85
N PRO A 110 0.66 4.75 13.58
CA PRO A 110 1.52 4.34 12.48
C PRO A 110 0.91 4.63 11.09
N ILE A 111 -0.41 4.53 10.90
CA ILE A 111 -1.07 4.84 9.62
C ILE A 111 -0.88 6.33 9.27
N LEU A 112 -1.22 7.24 10.21
CA LEU A 112 -1.07 8.67 10.00
C LEU A 112 0.39 9.05 9.76
N ALA A 113 1.34 8.46 10.49
CA ALA A 113 2.76 8.71 10.27
C ALA A 113 3.21 8.26 8.86
N ALA A 114 2.85 7.05 8.44
CA ALA A 114 3.21 6.52 7.12
C ALA A 114 2.57 7.35 5.98
N GLY A 115 1.27 7.65 6.06
CA GLY A 115 0.57 8.48 5.09
C GLY A 115 1.14 9.90 5.01
N PHE A 116 1.34 10.54 6.15
CA PHE A 116 1.90 11.88 6.25
C PHE A 116 3.30 11.98 5.60
N TYR A 117 4.22 11.10 5.98
CA TYR A 117 5.56 11.12 5.40
C TYR A 117 5.60 10.67 3.94
N SER A 118 4.66 9.83 3.49
CA SER A 118 4.51 9.54 2.05
C SER A 118 4.28 10.83 1.26
N MET A 119 3.36 11.68 1.72
CA MET A 119 3.04 12.94 1.05
C MET A 119 4.20 13.94 1.12
N VAL A 120 4.88 14.04 2.26
CA VAL A 120 6.04 14.94 2.43
C VAL A 120 7.19 14.54 1.50
N PHE A 121 7.56 13.25 1.47
CA PHE A 121 8.66 12.80 0.62
C PHE A 121 8.30 12.83 -0.86
N LEU A 122 7.06 12.54 -1.23
CA LEU A 122 6.62 12.64 -2.61
C LEU A 122 6.68 14.09 -3.12
N ARG A 123 6.24 15.06 -2.32
CA ARG A 123 6.41 16.48 -2.63
C ARG A 123 7.88 16.85 -2.82
N ARG A 124 8.77 16.38 -1.92
CA ARG A 124 10.22 16.61 -2.03
C ARG A 124 10.80 15.98 -3.30
N ILE A 125 10.37 14.80 -3.70
CA ILE A 125 10.77 14.18 -4.97
C ILE A 125 10.43 15.12 -6.14
N PHE A 126 9.19 15.61 -6.19
CA PHE A 126 8.76 16.49 -7.27
C PHE A 126 9.52 17.83 -7.29
N GLU A 127 9.70 18.44 -6.13
CA GLU A 127 10.35 19.76 -6.01
C GLU A 127 11.86 19.68 -6.21
N GLU A 128 12.56 18.77 -5.53
CA GLU A 128 14.02 18.70 -5.46
C GLU A 128 14.64 17.88 -6.59
N GLN A 129 14.07 16.70 -6.88
CA GLN A 129 14.71 15.74 -7.80
C GLN A 129 14.15 15.86 -9.22
N VAL A 130 12.83 16.06 -9.36
CA VAL A 130 12.27 16.37 -10.67
C VAL A 130 12.54 17.85 -11.01
N GLY A 131 12.48 18.76 -10.03
CA GLY A 131 12.75 20.19 -10.21
C GLY A 131 11.54 20.96 -10.76
N VAL A 132 10.31 20.60 -10.38
CA VAL A 132 9.12 21.40 -10.66
C VAL A 132 8.93 22.51 -9.62
N LYS A 133 8.15 23.54 -9.96
CA LYS A 133 7.85 24.62 -9.03
C LYS A 133 7.06 24.11 -7.82
N LYS A 134 7.21 24.76 -6.67
CA LYS A 134 6.59 24.40 -5.40
C LYS A 134 5.06 24.20 -5.47
N ASN A 135 4.34 25.09 -6.15
CA ASN A 135 2.90 24.94 -6.34
C ASN A 135 2.53 23.71 -7.21
N ILE A 136 3.37 23.37 -8.20
CA ILE A 136 3.19 22.19 -9.03
C ILE A 136 3.52 20.93 -8.23
N SER A 137 4.54 20.96 -7.36
CA SER A 137 4.84 19.80 -6.48
C SER A 137 3.69 19.50 -5.52
N VAL A 138 3.06 20.52 -4.96
CA VAL A 138 1.86 20.38 -4.12
C VAL A 138 0.70 19.81 -4.95
N LEU A 139 0.41 20.35 -6.13
CA LEU A 139 -0.64 19.84 -7.01
C LEU A 139 -0.44 18.36 -7.33
N LEU A 140 0.76 17.95 -7.75
CA LEU A 140 1.07 16.56 -8.09
C LEU A 140 0.95 15.63 -6.88
N THR A 141 1.33 16.11 -5.70
CA THR A 141 1.14 15.36 -4.47
C THR A 141 -0.34 15.16 -4.17
N LEU A 142 -1.16 16.20 -4.33
CA LEU A 142 -2.62 16.12 -4.19
C LEU A 142 -3.23 15.22 -5.28
N THR A 143 -2.71 15.24 -6.51
CA THR A 143 -3.12 14.30 -7.57
C THR A 143 -2.90 12.86 -7.14
N THR A 144 -1.74 12.53 -6.57
CA THR A 144 -1.49 11.17 -6.05
C THR A 144 -2.45 10.81 -4.93
N PHE A 145 -2.70 11.75 -4.01
CA PHE A 145 -3.64 11.54 -2.90
C PHE A 145 -5.09 11.40 -3.37
N SER A 146 -5.47 12.03 -4.49
CA SER A 146 -6.83 11.96 -5.02
C SER A 146 -7.18 10.61 -5.64
N PHE A 147 -6.21 9.72 -5.90
CA PHE A 147 -6.48 8.38 -6.39
C PHE A 147 -7.19 7.54 -5.33
N ALA A 148 -8.25 6.85 -5.74
CA ALA A 148 -9.15 6.11 -4.86
C ALA A 148 -8.42 5.15 -3.91
N TYR A 149 -7.54 4.32 -4.44
CA TYR A 149 -6.84 3.32 -3.61
C TYR A 149 -5.62 3.87 -2.86
N VAL A 150 -5.10 5.04 -3.23
CA VAL A 150 -4.15 5.77 -2.37
C VAL A 150 -4.87 6.35 -1.16
N MET A 151 -6.06 6.98 -1.36
CA MET A 151 -6.91 7.43 -0.25
C MET A 151 -7.25 6.29 0.69
N LEU A 152 -7.70 5.17 0.10
CA LEU A 152 -8.14 4.00 0.87
C LEU A 152 -7.00 3.36 1.66
N ALA A 153 -5.80 3.23 1.05
CA ALA A 153 -4.62 2.73 1.74
C ALA A 153 -4.20 3.61 2.94
N MET A 154 -4.45 4.93 2.89
CA MET A 154 -4.12 5.85 3.97
C MET A 154 -5.11 5.84 5.14
N VAL A 155 -6.19 5.08 5.04
CA VAL A 155 -7.19 4.91 6.10
C VAL A 155 -7.40 3.45 6.50
N ALA A 156 -7.03 2.51 5.64
CA ALA A 156 -7.08 1.09 5.93
C ALA A 156 -5.88 0.65 6.77
N ALA A 157 -6.13 -0.12 7.81
CA ALA A 157 -5.09 -0.64 8.69
C ALA A 157 -4.36 -1.85 8.09
N ASP A 158 -3.90 -1.70 6.85
CA ASP A 158 -3.21 -2.76 6.12
C ASP A 158 -1.74 -2.37 5.83
N HIS A 159 -0.95 -3.32 5.33
CA HIS A 159 0.47 -3.12 5.03
C HIS A 159 0.73 -2.13 3.87
N PHE A 160 -0.27 -1.77 3.08
CA PHE A 160 -0.11 -0.99 1.84
C PHE A 160 0.38 0.44 2.06
N VAL A 161 -0.13 1.15 3.08
CA VAL A 161 0.35 2.51 3.39
C VAL A 161 1.81 2.51 3.81
N PHE A 162 2.24 1.48 4.57
CA PHE A 162 3.63 1.33 5.00
C PHE A 162 4.55 0.98 3.83
N SER A 163 4.08 0.09 2.94
CA SER A 163 4.78 -0.26 1.70
C SER A 163 4.96 0.95 0.79
N MET A 164 3.89 1.73 0.56
CA MET A 164 3.93 2.97 -0.22
C MET A 164 4.93 3.97 0.37
N PHE A 165 4.85 4.20 1.68
CA PHE A 165 5.78 5.08 2.39
C PHE A 165 7.23 4.65 2.20
N LEU A 166 7.55 3.39 2.40
CA LEU A 166 8.91 2.88 2.30
C LEU A 166 9.44 2.91 0.86
N LEU A 167 8.59 2.67 -0.14
CA LEU A 167 8.96 2.80 -1.55
C LEU A 167 9.25 4.27 -1.91
N ILE A 168 8.38 5.20 -1.53
CA ILE A 168 8.60 6.64 -1.76
C ILE A 168 9.86 7.13 -1.04
N LEU A 169 10.07 6.72 0.22
CA LEU A 169 11.28 7.04 0.98
C LEU A 169 12.54 6.47 0.31
N THR A 170 12.49 5.22 -0.15
CA THR A 170 13.60 4.59 -0.87
C THR A 170 13.92 5.36 -2.15
N LEU A 171 12.90 5.71 -2.93
CA LEU A 171 13.07 6.48 -4.16
C LEU A 171 13.69 7.87 -3.88
N TYR A 172 13.24 8.55 -2.82
CA TYR A 172 13.80 9.82 -2.39
C TYR A 172 15.28 9.72 -2.00
N ILE A 173 15.64 8.70 -1.21
CA ILE A 173 17.03 8.49 -0.77
C ILE A 173 17.92 8.15 -1.97
N VAL A 174 17.49 7.23 -2.82
CA VAL A 174 18.24 6.80 -4.02
C VAL A 174 18.42 7.96 -5.01
N GLY A 175 17.36 8.77 -5.21
CA GLY A 175 17.44 9.97 -6.04
C GLY A 175 18.43 10.98 -5.51
N ARG A 176 18.43 11.27 -4.21
CA ARG A 176 19.42 12.15 -3.58
C ARG A 176 20.86 11.66 -3.74
N HIS A 177 21.09 10.36 -3.50
CA HIS A 177 22.42 9.77 -3.69
C HIS A 177 22.89 9.87 -5.15
N HIS A 178 21.97 9.70 -6.11
CA HIS A 178 22.24 9.89 -7.52
C HIS A 178 22.67 11.34 -7.84
N ASP A 179 21.90 12.32 -7.36
CA ASP A 179 22.17 13.74 -7.60
C ASP A 179 23.49 14.21 -6.93
N GLU A 180 23.83 13.60 -5.80
CA GLU A 180 25.12 13.84 -5.10
C GLU A 180 26.29 13.03 -5.71
N GLY A 181 26.07 12.17 -6.71
CA GLY A 181 27.08 11.28 -7.29
C GLY A 181 27.64 10.24 -6.31
N LYS A 182 26.88 9.89 -5.25
CA LYS A 182 27.32 8.97 -4.20
C LYS A 182 26.64 7.60 -4.32
N PRO A 183 27.35 6.49 -4.04
CA PRO A 183 26.74 5.17 -3.95
C PRO A 183 25.88 5.06 -2.70
N LEU A 184 24.90 4.16 -2.73
CA LEU A 184 24.17 3.75 -1.54
C LEU A 184 25.04 2.82 -0.70
N GLY A 185 25.24 3.15 0.57
CA GLY A 185 26.09 2.37 1.47
C GLY A 185 25.47 1.00 1.83
N ILE A 186 26.31 0.06 2.31
CA ILE A 186 25.88 -1.29 2.72
C ILE A 186 24.78 -1.20 3.77
N PHE A 187 25.01 -0.44 4.85
CA PHE A 187 24.03 -0.30 5.94
C PHE A 187 22.71 0.35 5.49
N GLN A 188 22.80 1.39 4.65
CA GLN A 188 21.59 2.05 4.13
C GLN A 188 20.77 1.09 3.26
N THR A 189 21.43 0.33 2.38
CA THR A 189 20.75 -0.67 1.55
C THR A 189 20.15 -1.78 2.39
N ALA A 190 20.91 -2.30 3.36
CA ALA A 190 20.45 -3.34 4.28
C ALA A 190 19.18 -2.89 5.04
N LEU A 191 19.19 -1.67 5.58
CA LEU A 191 18.06 -1.12 6.32
C LEU A 191 16.83 -0.92 5.42
N LEU A 192 17.00 -0.29 4.26
CA LEU A 192 15.90 -0.08 3.30
C LEU A 192 15.34 -1.41 2.80
N TYR A 193 16.22 -2.37 2.45
CA TYR A 193 15.82 -3.70 2.02
C TYR A 193 15.09 -4.46 3.14
N LEU A 194 15.63 -4.45 4.36
CA LEU A 194 15.01 -5.10 5.51
C LEU A 194 13.60 -4.57 5.78
N LEU A 195 13.42 -3.25 5.75
CA LEU A 195 12.12 -2.64 5.99
C LEU A 195 11.14 -2.87 4.83
N THR A 196 11.57 -2.68 3.59
CA THR A 196 10.69 -2.86 2.41
C THR A 196 10.28 -4.32 2.22
N ALA A 197 11.23 -5.26 2.28
CA ALA A 197 10.97 -6.69 2.22
C ALA A 197 10.26 -7.21 3.48
N GLY A 198 10.54 -6.62 4.63
CA GLY A 198 9.92 -6.98 5.91
C GLY A 198 8.44 -6.64 5.98
N ILE A 199 8.02 -5.54 5.35
CA ILE A 199 6.59 -5.19 5.22
C ILE A 199 5.96 -5.96 4.06
N THR A 200 6.61 -6.05 2.91
CA THR A 200 6.14 -6.79 1.74
C THR A 200 7.32 -7.36 0.98
N LEU A 201 7.48 -8.67 1.00
CA LEU A 201 8.69 -9.35 0.51
C LEU A 201 9.07 -8.94 -0.92
N THR A 202 8.09 -8.84 -1.82
CA THR A 202 8.30 -8.45 -3.23
C THR A 202 8.81 -7.02 -3.39
N ASN A 203 8.49 -6.10 -2.47
CA ASN A 203 8.99 -4.73 -2.49
C ASN A 203 10.49 -4.64 -2.16
N GLY A 204 11.04 -5.64 -1.45
CA GLY A 204 12.48 -5.74 -1.26
C GLY A 204 13.26 -5.85 -2.57
N LEU A 205 12.72 -6.56 -3.56
CA LEU A 205 13.32 -6.65 -4.89
C LEU A 205 13.43 -5.27 -5.56
N LYS A 206 12.44 -4.40 -5.39
CA LYS A 206 12.46 -3.02 -5.89
C LYS A 206 13.60 -2.20 -5.28
N THR A 207 13.80 -2.35 -3.96
CA THR A 207 14.91 -1.70 -3.25
C THR A 207 16.26 -2.18 -3.75
N LEU A 208 16.44 -3.49 -3.93
CA LEU A 208 17.67 -4.05 -4.47
C LEU A 208 17.93 -3.61 -5.92
N LEU A 209 16.88 -3.51 -6.74
CA LEU A 209 17.00 -3.02 -8.11
C LEU A 209 17.40 -1.54 -8.15
N ALA A 210 16.85 -0.69 -7.26
CA ALA A 210 17.28 0.70 -7.15
C ALA A 210 18.74 0.81 -6.70
N ALA A 211 19.18 -0.01 -5.74
CA ALA A 211 20.57 -0.08 -5.32
C ALA A 211 21.48 -0.56 -6.45
N LEU A 212 21.05 -1.54 -7.25
CA LEU A 212 21.78 -2.01 -8.42
C LEU A 212 21.95 -0.92 -9.48
N MET A 213 20.88 -0.20 -9.79
CA MET A 213 20.91 0.90 -10.77
C MET A 213 21.84 2.03 -10.34
N LEU A 214 21.91 2.32 -9.05
CA LEU A 214 22.77 3.36 -8.48
C LEU A 214 24.22 2.90 -8.36
N ASN A 215 24.46 1.74 -7.74
CA ASN A 215 25.80 1.25 -7.39
C ASN A 215 26.45 0.46 -8.52
N ARG A 216 25.67 0.01 -9.52
CA ARG A 216 26.15 -0.76 -10.68
C ARG A 216 27.03 -1.95 -10.23
N ARG A 217 28.24 -2.08 -10.77
CA ARG A 217 29.19 -3.16 -10.43
C ARG A 217 29.59 -3.17 -8.95
N GLY A 218 29.47 -2.05 -8.22
CA GLY A 218 29.75 -1.95 -6.79
C GLY A 218 28.88 -2.85 -5.93
N MET A 219 27.64 -3.15 -6.37
CA MET A 219 26.73 -4.05 -5.67
C MET A 219 27.21 -5.49 -5.64
N PHE A 220 28.00 -5.94 -6.62
CA PHE A 220 28.49 -7.32 -6.71
C PHE A 220 29.76 -7.59 -5.89
N ARG A 221 30.26 -6.62 -5.14
CA ARG A 221 31.34 -6.84 -4.20
C ARG A 221 30.87 -7.76 -3.07
N TRP A 222 31.65 -8.79 -2.71
CA TRP A 222 31.25 -9.80 -1.73
C TRP A 222 30.76 -9.22 -0.39
N ARG A 223 31.43 -8.16 0.13
CA ARG A 223 31.04 -7.46 1.35
C ARG A 223 29.65 -6.81 1.24
N TYR A 224 29.33 -6.30 0.04
CA TYR A 224 28.03 -5.69 -0.21
C TYR A 224 26.94 -6.76 -0.32
N LEU A 225 27.18 -7.85 -1.07
CA LEU A 225 26.24 -8.97 -1.18
C LEU A 225 25.95 -9.59 0.21
N LEU A 226 26.99 -9.80 1.01
CA LEU A 226 26.84 -10.36 2.35
C LEU A 226 26.09 -9.38 3.27
N GLY A 227 26.56 -8.13 3.40
CA GLY A 227 26.04 -7.17 4.39
C GLY A 227 24.70 -6.54 4.02
N ALA A 228 24.46 -6.26 2.73
CA ALA A 228 23.25 -5.57 2.30
C ALA A 228 22.11 -6.53 1.85
N ILE A 229 22.42 -7.78 1.50
CA ILE A 229 21.44 -8.72 0.97
C ILE A 229 21.35 -9.98 1.81
N ALA A 230 22.45 -10.77 1.93
CA ALA A 230 22.38 -12.09 2.54
C ALA A 230 21.99 -12.04 4.03
N ILE A 231 22.67 -11.22 4.83
CA ILE A 231 22.36 -11.07 6.27
C ILE A 231 20.90 -10.59 6.50
N PRO A 232 20.41 -9.51 5.85
CA PRO A 232 19.01 -9.12 6.01
C PRO A 232 18.02 -10.19 5.53
N THR A 233 18.32 -10.91 4.43
CA THR A 233 17.44 -11.99 3.94
C THR A 233 17.36 -13.14 4.95
N LEU A 234 18.50 -13.57 5.52
CA LEU A 234 18.54 -14.60 6.56
C LEU A 234 17.77 -14.16 7.82
N LEU A 235 17.91 -12.89 8.22
CA LEU A 235 17.17 -12.33 9.34
C LEU A 235 15.65 -12.35 9.08
N LEU A 236 15.20 -11.92 7.90
CA LEU A 236 13.80 -11.97 7.52
C LEU A 236 13.26 -13.41 7.53
N GLY A 237 14.01 -14.35 6.98
CA GLY A 237 13.67 -15.77 7.00
C GLY A 237 13.57 -16.32 8.44
N ALA A 238 14.54 -16.03 9.27
CA ALA A 238 14.53 -16.47 10.69
C ALA A 238 13.33 -15.90 11.46
N VAL A 239 13.02 -14.61 11.27
CA VAL A 239 11.85 -13.98 11.91
C VAL A 239 10.53 -14.58 11.38
N ALA A 240 10.42 -14.85 10.07
CA ALA A 240 9.24 -15.48 9.51
C ALA A 240 9.03 -16.91 10.05
N VAL A 241 10.09 -17.73 10.11
CA VAL A 241 10.05 -19.08 10.69
C VAL A 241 9.67 -19.02 12.17
N TYR A 242 10.30 -18.13 12.94
CA TYR A 242 9.94 -17.93 14.34
C TYR A 242 8.46 -17.60 14.52
N GLN A 243 7.94 -16.65 13.78
CA GLN A 243 6.50 -16.30 13.84
C GLN A 243 5.61 -17.46 13.45
N GLN A 244 5.98 -18.19 12.39
CA GLN A 244 5.21 -19.34 11.91
C GLN A 244 5.12 -20.41 13.02
N GLU A 245 6.25 -20.82 13.60
CA GLU A 245 6.30 -21.93 14.55
C GLU A 245 5.83 -21.54 15.96
N ALA A 246 6.25 -20.36 16.45
CA ALA A 246 5.95 -19.96 17.82
C ALA A 246 4.58 -19.29 18.01
N ILE A 247 3.99 -18.71 16.94
CA ILE A 247 2.77 -17.91 17.05
C ILE A 247 1.66 -18.48 16.17
N VAL A 248 1.89 -18.58 14.86
CA VAL A 248 0.82 -18.88 13.88
C VAL A 248 0.36 -20.34 14.01
N THR A 249 1.29 -21.30 14.02
CA THR A 249 0.96 -22.75 14.08
C THR A 249 0.17 -23.10 15.33
N PRO A 250 0.57 -22.73 16.57
CA PRO A 250 -0.22 -23.04 17.75
C PRO A 250 -1.62 -22.41 17.75
N GLN A 251 -1.74 -21.17 17.28
CA GLN A 251 -3.03 -20.49 17.20
C GLN A 251 -3.95 -21.14 16.17
N LYS A 252 -3.40 -21.60 15.04
CA LYS A 252 -4.14 -22.29 13.98
C LYS A 252 -4.67 -23.64 14.46
N GLU A 253 -3.84 -24.41 15.19
CA GLU A 253 -4.24 -25.68 15.80
C GLU A 253 -5.36 -25.50 16.83
N GLN A 254 -5.24 -24.49 17.71
CA GLN A 254 -6.30 -24.15 18.68
C GLN A 254 -7.63 -23.80 17.98
N LYS A 255 -7.59 -22.97 16.92
CA LYS A 255 -8.77 -22.62 16.12
C LYS A 255 -9.39 -23.87 15.47
N GLN A 256 -8.58 -24.74 14.88
CA GLN A 256 -9.06 -26.00 14.26
C GLN A 256 -9.69 -26.95 15.29
N GLN A 257 -9.09 -27.10 16.47
CA GLN A 257 -9.66 -27.93 17.54
C GLN A 257 -10.99 -27.36 18.06
N ALA A 258 -11.07 -26.05 18.26
CA ALA A 258 -12.30 -25.36 18.64
C ALA A 258 -13.40 -25.52 17.58
N GLU A 259 -13.07 -25.40 16.31
CA GLU A 259 -14.00 -25.60 15.21
C GLU A 259 -14.48 -27.04 15.12
N LYS A 260 -13.60 -28.04 15.23
CA LYS A 260 -13.98 -29.47 15.30
C LYS A 260 -14.96 -29.73 16.43
N LYS A 261 -14.68 -29.20 17.64
CA LYS A 261 -15.59 -29.33 18.79
C LYS A 261 -16.96 -28.68 18.50
N ARG A 262 -16.98 -27.50 17.85
CA ARG A 262 -18.21 -26.80 17.47
C ARG A 262 -19.05 -27.62 16.46
N LEU A 263 -18.39 -28.11 15.41
CA LEU A 263 -19.06 -28.92 14.36
C LEU A 263 -19.67 -30.21 14.93
N LEU A 264 -18.95 -30.90 15.83
CA LEU A 264 -19.45 -32.07 16.52
C LEU A 264 -20.72 -31.75 17.36
N ARG A 265 -20.72 -30.62 18.10
CA ARG A 265 -21.86 -30.18 18.91
C ARG A 265 -23.07 -29.77 18.06
N THR A 266 -22.84 -29.09 16.93
CA THR A 266 -23.90 -28.49 16.12
C THR A 266 -24.36 -29.40 14.99
N ARG A 267 -23.72 -30.55 14.75
CA ARG A 267 -23.95 -31.48 13.62
C ARG A 267 -23.93 -30.79 12.23
N LYS A 268 -23.25 -29.60 12.14
CA LYS A 268 -23.13 -28.85 10.88
C LYS A 268 -21.92 -29.33 10.09
N LYS A 269 -22.05 -29.42 8.76
CA LYS A 269 -20.91 -29.67 7.86
C LYS A 269 -20.01 -28.43 7.76
N PRO A 270 -18.70 -28.59 7.55
CA PRO A 270 -17.81 -27.46 7.25
C PRO A 270 -18.33 -26.68 6.03
N ARG A 271 -18.27 -25.35 6.10
CA ARG A 271 -18.61 -24.52 4.95
C ARG A 271 -17.40 -24.48 4.01
N ILE A 272 -17.53 -25.10 2.85
CA ILE A 272 -16.52 -24.99 1.78
C ILE A 272 -16.70 -23.61 1.14
N ILE A 273 -15.72 -22.74 1.28
CA ILE A 273 -15.65 -21.47 0.54
C ILE A 273 -15.03 -21.82 -0.81
N ALA A 274 -15.78 -21.66 -1.88
CA ALA A 274 -15.25 -21.86 -3.23
C ALA A 274 -14.14 -20.82 -3.49
N SER A 275 -13.00 -21.29 -4.00
CA SER A 275 -11.95 -20.39 -4.49
C SER A 275 -12.52 -19.56 -5.64
N ARG A 276 -12.27 -18.26 -5.63
CA ARG A 276 -12.54 -17.33 -6.74
C ARG A 276 -11.31 -17.09 -7.61
N ASN A 277 -10.20 -17.74 -7.30
CA ASN A 277 -9.04 -17.75 -8.16
C ASN A 277 -9.34 -18.66 -9.36
N GLY A 278 -8.93 -18.23 -10.56
CA GLY A 278 -8.95 -19.05 -11.75
C GLY A 278 -7.89 -20.16 -11.71
N GLU A 279 -7.46 -20.63 -12.86
CA GLU A 279 -6.44 -21.68 -12.94
C GLU A 279 -5.05 -21.13 -12.65
N SER A 280 -4.34 -21.73 -11.70
CA SER A 280 -2.95 -21.38 -11.40
C SER A 280 -2.00 -21.89 -12.48
N MET A 281 -0.86 -21.21 -12.67
CA MET A 281 0.16 -21.63 -13.65
C MET A 281 0.80 -22.97 -13.32
N ALA A 282 0.91 -23.32 -12.05
CA ALA A 282 1.47 -24.60 -11.58
C ALA A 282 1.09 -24.85 -10.12
N ASN A 283 1.07 -26.13 -9.73
CA ASN A 283 0.83 -26.59 -8.36
C ASN A 283 2.07 -26.43 -7.46
N LEU A 284 2.66 -25.23 -7.44
CA LEU A 284 3.78 -24.86 -6.57
C LEU A 284 3.28 -23.79 -5.59
N PRO A 285 3.67 -23.82 -4.30
CA PRO A 285 3.13 -22.93 -3.27
C PRO A 285 3.20 -21.43 -3.61
N LEU A 286 4.21 -21.00 -4.38
CA LEU A 286 4.34 -19.62 -4.83
C LEU A 286 3.48 -19.29 -6.05
N LEU A 287 3.11 -20.28 -6.85
CA LEU A 287 2.35 -20.10 -8.10
C LEU A 287 0.86 -20.44 -7.96
N GLU A 288 0.43 -21.00 -6.83
CA GLU A 288 -0.99 -21.27 -6.54
C GLU A 288 -1.86 -19.99 -6.53
N TRP A 289 -1.25 -18.83 -6.32
CA TRP A 289 -1.94 -17.52 -6.30
C TRP A 289 -1.96 -16.81 -7.67
N THR A 290 -1.37 -17.43 -8.68
CA THR A 290 -1.43 -16.92 -10.05
C THR A 290 -2.75 -17.30 -10.71
N ASP A 291 -3.17 -16.55 -11.70
CA ASP A 291 -4.38 -16.81 -12.46
C ASP A 291 -4.14 -16.48 -13.94
N ILE A 292 -4.18 -17.50 -14.79
CA ILE A 292 -3.99 -17.36 -16.23
C ILE A 292 -5.30 -17.18 -17.00
N THR A 293 -6.45 -17.38 -16.36
CA THR A 293 -7.77 -17.40 -17.00
C THR A 293 -8.47 -16.06 -16.99
N THR A 294 -8.18 -15.19 -16.03
CA THR A 294 -8.80 -13.84 -15.94
C THR A 294 -8.45 -12.99 -17.16
N PRO A 295 -9.43 -12.37 -17.85
CA PRO A 295 -9.22 -11.57 -19.06
C PRO A 295 -8.35 -10.32 -18.82
N ARG A 296 -7.12 -10.28 -19.39
CA ARG A 296 -6.15 -9.18 -19.20
C ARG A 296 -6.66 -7.83 -19.71
N GLY A 297 -7.33 -7.81 -20.87
CA GLY A 297 -7.88 -6.55 -21.42
C GLY A 297 -8.89 -5.89 -20.50
N LYS A 298 -9.83 -6.67 -19.96
CA LYS A 298 -10.84 -6.17 -19.02
C LYS A 298 -10.21 -5.77 -17.68
N THR A 299 -9.25 -6.56 -17.20
CA THR A 299 -8.47 -6.22 -15.99
C THR A 299 -7.74 -4.89 -16.16
N ALA A 300 -7.14 -4.62 -17.33
CA ALA A 300 -6.43 -3.36 -17.56
C ALA A 300 -7.36 -2.16 -17.43
N VAL A 301 -8.53 -2.20 -18.05
CA VAL A 301 -9.48 -1.08 -18.05
C VAL A 301 -10.13 -0.92 -16.67
N GLU A 302 -10.74 -1.96 -16.13
CA GLU A 302 -11.57 -1.83 -14.92
C GLU A 302 -10.75 -1.86 -13.62
N ASN A 303 -9.77 -2.78 -13.52
CA ASN A 303 -9.12 -3.08 -12.25
C ASN A 303 -7.68 -2.51 -12.12
N LEU A 304 -7.00 -2.19 -13.23
CA LEU A 304 -5.63 -1.67 -13.19
C LEU A 304 -5.56 -0.16 -13.35
N PHE A 305 -6.30 0.42 -14.30
CA PHE A 305 -6.30 1.86 -14.57
C PHE A 305 -7.59 2.55 -14.13
N GLY A 306 -8.71 1.86 -14.07
CA GLY A 306 -10.01 2.41 -13.65
C GLY A 306 -10.11 2.53 -12.13
N GLU A 307 -10.51 1.47 -11.46
CA GLU A 307 -10.83 1.47 -10.02
C GLU A 307 -9.72 2.01 -9.10
N PRO A 308 -8.42 1.76 -9.33
CA PRO A 308 -7.37 2.35 -8.51
C PRO A 308 -7.40 3.88 -8.47
N VAL A 309 -7.89 4.50 -9.52
CA VAL A 309 -7.94 5.96 -9.70
C VAL A 309 -9.26 6.54 -9.21
N MET A 310 -10.39 5.86 -9.51
CA MET A 310 -11.73 6.32 -9.15
C MET A 310 -12.56 5.17 -8.59
N PHE A 311 -13.26 5.38 -7.48
CA PHE A 311 -14.21 4.41 -6.97
C PHE A 311 -15.37 4.18 -7.95
N HIS A 312 -15.84 2.95 -8.04
CA HIS A 312 -17.11 2.63 -8.67
C HIS A 312 -18.27 2.97 -7.74
N THR A 313 -19.37 3.49 -8.28
CA THR A 313 -20.61 3.73 -7.52
C THR A 313 -21.29 2.42 -7.15
N ASP A 314 -21.29 1.47 -8.08
CA ASP A 314 -21.84 0.16 -7.86
C ASP A 314 -20.85 -0.71 -7.08
N HIS A 315 -21.33 -1.47 -6.11
CA HIS A 315 -20.50 -2.32 -5.25
C HIS A 315 -19.39 -1.55 -4.49
N LEU A 316 -19.65 -0.27 -4.16
CA LEU A 316 -18.69 0.60 -3.49
C LEU A 316 -18.08 -0.06 -2.26
N LEU A 317 -16.75 -0.11 -2.20
CA LEU A 317 -15.92 -0.69 -1.15
C LEU A 317 -16.26 -2.14 -0.74
N GLN A 318 -17.04 -2.86 -1.55
CA GLN A 318 -17.34 -4.27 -1.30
C GLN A 318 -16.16 -5.16 -1.72
N ASP A 319 -16.06 -6.31 -1.08
CA ASP A 319 -15.02 -7.29 -1.28
C ASP A 319 -15.47 -8.36 -2.28
N ILE A 320 -14.61 -8.75 -3.24
CA ILE A 320 -14.87 -9.82 -4.21
C ILE A 320 -15.08 -11.20 -3.55
N TRP A 321 -14.52 -11.43 -2.38
CA TRP A 321 -14.71 -12.66 -1.61
C TRP A 321 -16.09 -12.79 -0.97
N LYS A 322 -16.88 -11.70 -0.99
CA LYS A 322 -18.24 -11.66 -0.42
C LYS A 322 -19.30 -11.63 -1.52
N LYS A 323 -19.60 -10.47 -2.08
CA LYS A 323 -20.74 -10.27 -3.00
C LYS A 323 -20.37 -9.54 -4.28
N ARG A 324 -19.24 -8.86 -4.32
CA ARG A 324 -18.82 -8.06 -5.45
C ARG A 324 -18.40 -8.93 -6.63
N PRO A 325 -18.79 -8.62 -7.88
CA PRO A 325 -18.21 -9.23 -9.07
C PRO A 325 -16.73 -8.83 -9.22
N ILE A 326 -15.93 -9.65 -9.94
CA ILE A 326 -14.51 -9.34 -10.20
C ILE A 326 -14.34 -8.03 -10.98
N PHE A 327 -15.24 -7.78 -11.93
CA PHE A 327 -15.24 -6.57 -12.75
C PHE A 327 -16.49 -5.76 -12.47
N VAL A 328 -16.31 -4.49 -12.20
CA VAL A 328 -17.35 -3.48 -12.09
C VAL A 328 -17.03 -2.42 -13.13
N SER A 329 -17.99 -2.06 -13.96
CA SER A 329 -17.83 -1.01 -14.98
C SER A 329 -18.37 0.30 -14.45
N TYR A 330 -17.81 1.42 -14.92
CA TYR A 330 -18.33 2.75 -14.54
C TYR A 330 -19.71 2.99 -15.13
N THR A 331 -20.60 3.53 -14.32
CA THR A 331 -21.95 3.93 -14.72
C THR A 331 -21.92 5.12 -15.67
N TYR A 332 -20.97 6.05 -15.50
CA TYR A 332 -20.87 7.29 -16.26
C TYR A 332 -19.69 7.29 -17.21
N ALA A 333 -19.91 7.62 -18.49
CA ALA A 333 -18.86 7.70 -19.51
C ALA A 333 -17.75 8.70 -19.17
N VAL A 334 -18.05 9.76 -18.39
CA VAL A 334 -17.07 10.76 -17.96
C VAL A 334 -15.92 10.13 -17.17
N ASN A 335 -16.14 9.05 -16.45
CA ASN A 335 -15.11 8.38 -15.68
C ASN A 335 -14.05 7.75 -16.61
N TYR A 336 -14.49 7.09 -17.69
CA TYR A 336 -13.58 6.58 -18.73
C TYR A 336 -12.84 7.70 -19.46
N VAL A 337 -13.49 8.86 -19.70
CA VAL A 337 -12.80 10.02 -20.26
C VAL A 337 -11.67 10.50 -19.35
N VAL A 338 -11.91 10.59 -18.05
CA VAL A 338 -10.89 10.98 -17.06
C VAL A 338 -9.76 9.95 -17.00
N GLU A 339 -10.08 8.65 -17.02
CA GLU A 339 -9.09 7.56 -17.08
C GLU A 339 -8.19 7.70 -18.31
N VAL A 340 -8.76 7.88 -19.50
CA VAL A 340 -8.02 8.07 -20.75
C VAL A 340 -7.16 9.32 -20.70
N LEU A 341 -7.70 10.45 -20.22
CA LEU A 341 -6.94 11.70 -20.07
C LEU A 341 -5.74 11.52 -19.14
N LEU A 342 -5.94 10.84 -17.99
CA LEU A 342 -4.86 10.56 -17.05
C LEU A 342 -3.79 9.67 -17.68
N LEU A 343 -4.22 8.61 -18.41
CA LEU A 343 -3.29 7.71 -19.11
C LEU A 343 -2.48 8.46 -20.18
N LEU A 344 -3.12 9.34 -20.94
CA LEU A 344 -2.44 10.19 -21.93
C LEU A 344 -1.41 11.12 -21.26
N MET A 345 -1.74 11.71 -20.10
CA MET A 345 -0.81 12.54 -19.32
C MET A 345 0.38 11.71 -18.80
N VAL A 346 0.15 10.48 -18.37
CA VAL A 346 1.21 9.55 -17.92
C VAL A 346 2.13 9.18 -19.08
N VAL A 347 1.57 8.82 -20.24
CA VAL A 347 2.36 8.46 -21.44
C VAL A 347 3.15 9.68 -21.94
N TRP A 348 2.54 10.85 -22.01
CA TRP A 348 3.25 12.08 -22.36
C TRP A 348 4.43 12.37 -21.39
N GLY A 349 4.18 12.24 -20.09
CA GLY A 349 5.22 12.43 -19.08
C GLY A 349 6.32 11.37 -19.12
N PHE A 350 5.96 10.11 -19.41
CA PHE A 350 6.92 9.04 -19.66
C PHE A 350 7.87 9.41 -20.82
N ILE A 351 7.33 9.86 -21.94
CA ILE A 351 8.14 10.26 -23.12
C ILE A 351 9.10 11.40 -22.74
N ALA A 352 8.62 12.40 -21.99
CA ALA A 352 9.41 13.54 -21.55
C ALA A 352 10.54 13.13 -20.55
N GLY A 353 10.25 12.21 -19.62
CA GLY A 353 11.15 11.83 -18.54
C GLY A 353 11.97 10.56 -18.76
N ARG A 354 11.79 9.83 -19.86
CA ARG A 354 12.36 8.48 -20.11
C ARG A 354 13.88 8.33 -19.94
N ARG A 355 14.61 9.44 -20.01
CA ARG A 355 16.08 9.46 -19.81
C ARG A 355 16.49 9.73 -18.36
N SER A 356 15.57 10.17 -17.49
CA SER A 356 15.86 10.44 -16.10
C SER A 356 16.20 9.14 -15.34
N PHE A 357 17.22 9.18 -14.51
CA PHE A 357 17.57 8.07 -13.62
C PHE A 357 16.40 7.74 -12.68
N LEU A 358 15.84 8.76 -12.03
CA LEU A 358 14.76 8.59 -11.08
C LEU A 358 13.52 7.93 -11.69
N LEU A 359 13.09 8.41 -12.87
CA LEU A 359 11.94 7.82 -13.56
C LEU A 359 12.22 6.40 -14.03
N ARG A 360 13.42 6.12 -14.55
CA ARG A 360 13.79 4.75 -14.96
C ARG A 360 13.79 3.79 -13.77
N THR A 361 14.26 4.24 -12.60
CA THR A 361 14.21 3.45 -11.36
C THR A 361 12.75 3.16 -10.98
N ALA A 362 11.90 4.17 -10.95
CA ALA A 362 10.48 4.00 -10.62
C ALA A 362 9.76 3.09 -11.63
N LEU A 363 10.00 3.27 -12.93
CA LEU A 363 9.41 2.44 -13.99
C LEU A 363 9.89 0.98 -13.95
N SER A 364 11.12 0.72 -13.51
CA SER A 364 11.59 -0.66 -13.29
C SER A 364 10.81 -1.35 -12.16
N TRP A 365 10.40 -0.60 -11.14
CA TRP A 365 9.50 -1.10 -10.08
C TRP A 365 8.10 -1.40 -10.61
N PHE A 366 7.55 -0.47 -11.41
CA PHE A 366 6.27 -0.69 -12.09
C PHE A 366 6.31 -1.93 -12.98
N ALA A 367 7.41 -2.16 -13.71
CA ALA A 367 7.58 -3.35 -14.54
C ALA A 367 7.57 -4.65 -13.71
N ILE A 368 8.17 -4.66 -12.51
CA ILE A 368 8.10 -5.79 -11.58
C ILE A 368 6.66 -6.04 -11.14
N ASP A 369 5.93 -4.99 -10.75
CA ASP A 369 4.52 -5.12 -10.35
C ASP A 369 3.66 -5.64 -11.50
N MET A 370 3.84 -5.12 -12.71
CA MET A 370 3.11 -5.61 -13.89
C MET A 370 3.47 -7.05 -14.23
N LEU A 371 4.74 -7.43 -14.12
CA LEU A 371 5.13 -8.84 -14.29
C LEU A 371 4.42 -9.75 -13.30
N LEU A 372 4.44 -9.40 -12.00
CA LEU A 372 3.85 -10.22 -10.94
C LEU A 372 2.32 -10.25 -11.01
N HIS A 373 1.69 -9.09 -11.01
CA HIS A 373 0.25 -8.97 -10.80
C HIS A 373 -0.56 -9.08 -12.10
N PHE A 374 -0.04 -8.55 -13.20
CA PHE A 374 -0.77 -8.52 -14.46
C PHE A 374 -0.37 -9.67 -15.40
N VAL A 375 0.93 -9.92 -15.62
CA VAL A 375 1.39 -10.99 -16.52
C VAL A 375 1.21 -12.37 -15.89
N LEU A 376 1.81 -12.58 -14.70
CA LEU A 376 1.71 -13.85 -13.97
C LEU A 376 0.33 -14.02 -13.29
N GLY A 377 -0.46 -12.95 -13.17
CA GLY A 377 -1.80 -12.97 -12.60
C GLY A 377 -1.85 -13.19 -11.09
N PHE A 378 -0.77 -12.85 -10.38
CA PHE A 378 -0.75 -12.96 -8.92
C PHE A 378 -1.75 -11.97 -8.30
N THR A 379 -2.82 -12.49 -7.68
CA THR A 379 -3.95 -11.70 -7.16
C THR A 379 -4.60 -10.76 -8.18
N ILE A 380 -4.66 -11.16 -9.45
CA ILE A 380 -5.11 -10.30 -10.56
C ILE A 380 -6.56 -9.80 -10.38
N ASN A 381 -7.39 -10.58 -9.70
CA ASN A 381 -8.79 -10.25 -9.45
C ASN A 381 -8.96 -9.07 -8.47
N GLU A 382 -7.92 -8.79 -7.69
CA GLU A 382 -7.83 -7.68 -6.73
C GLU A 382 -6.60 -6.79 -7.00
N ILE A 383 -6.14 -6.70 -8.25
CA ILE A 383 -4.93 -5.93 -8.60
C ILE A 383 -5.02 -4.46 -8.17
N TYR A 384 -6.22 -3.91 -8.06
CA TYR A 384 -6.46 -2.54 -7.58
C TYR A 384 -5.96 -2.31 -6.15
N ILE A 385 -6.03 -3.33 -5.26
CA ILE A 385 -5.53 -3.22 -3.87
C ILE A 385 -4.01 -3.01 -3.84
N MET A 386 -3.28 -3.58 -4.81
CA MET A 386 -1.82 -3.46 -4.91
C MET A 386 -1.37 -2.09 -5.41
N SER A 387 -2.29 -1.28 -5.95
CA SER A 387 -1.98 -0.03 -6.67
C SER A 387 -1.24 1.06 -5.87
N PRO A 388 -1.33 1.18 -4.54
CA PRO A 388 -0.48 2.09 -3.77
C PRO A 388 1.03 1.85 -3.96
N HIS A 389 1.43 0.66 -4.43
CA HIS A 389 2.82 0.36 -4.73
C HIS A 389 3.35 1.05 -5.99
N TRP A 390 2.48 1.55 -6.90
CA TRP A 390 2.90 2.13 -8.18
C TRP A 390 2.16 3.38 -8.64
N LEU A 391 0.99 3.74 -8.09
CA LEU A 391 0.22 4.90 -8.58
C LEU A 391 1.01 6.22 -8.53
N PHE A 392 1.88 6.40 -7.52
CA PHE A 392 2.76 7.57 -7.45
C PHE A 392 3.75 7.66 -8.62
N ILE A 393 4.03 6.55 -9.34
CA ILE A 393 4.88 6.53 -10.52
C ILE A 393 4.18 7.21 -11.69
N GLY A 394 2.86 7.06 -11.80
CA GLY A 394 2.05 7.79 -12.79
C GLY A 394 2.17 9.31 -12.62
N THR A 395 2.03 9.80 -11.39
CA THR A 395 2.20 11.24 -11.11
C THR A 395 3.66 11.70 -11.26
N LEU A 396 4.63 10.82 -11.04
CA LEU A 396 6.03 11.10 -11.36
C LEU A 396 6.24 11.29 -12.87
N CYS A 397 5.58 10.47 -13.71
CA CYS A 397 5.56 10.70 -15.16
C CYS A 397 4.98 12.09 -15.48
N ILE A 398 3.79 12.42 -14.97
CA ILE A 398 3.13 13.72 -15.19
C ILE A 398 4.04 14.88 -14.79
N ALA A 399 4.80 14.74 -13.69
CA ALA A 399 5.75 15.74 -13.23
C ALA A 399 6.82 16.08 -14.28
N TYR A 400 7.38 15.06 -14.95
CA TYR A 400 8.33 15.26 -16.04
C TYR A 400 7.68 15.91 -17.28
N GLY A 401 6.44 15.57 -17.59
CA GLY A 401 5.67 16.22 -18.64
C GLY A 401 5.47 17.71 -18.37
N LEU A 402 5.01 18.07 -17.17
CA LEU A 402 4.82 19.46 -16.76
C LEU A 402 6.13 20.26 -16.72
N LYS A 403 7.23 19.63 -16.26
CA LYS A 403 8.57 20.25 -16.32
C LYS A 403 9.00 20.57 -17.74
N SER A 404 8.75 19.67 -18.68
CA SER A 404 9.13 19.79 -20.09
C SER A 404 8.32 20.85 -20.82
N ALA A 405 6.99 20.79 -20.70
CA ALA A 405 6.09 21.66 -21.48
C ALA A 405 6.03 23.11 -20.99
N ARG A 406 6.26 23.34 -19.68
CA ARG A 406 6.12 24.67 -19.03
C ARG A 406 4.79 25.39 -19.35
N SER A 407 3.75 24.63 -19.68
CA SER A 407 2.45 25.11 -20.13
C SER A 407 1.50 25.35 -18.96
N LYS A 408 0.90 26.53 -18.87
CA LYS A 408 -0.16 26.84 -17.90
C LYS A 408 -1.41 25.99 -18.15
N TRP A 409 -1.72 25.67 -19.41
CA TRP A 409 -2.86 24.84 -19.78
C TRP A 409 -2.67 23.38 -19.34
N ALA A 410 -1.46 22.84 -19.46
CA ALA A 410 -1.17 21.49 -18.95
C ALA A 410 -1.32 21.43 -17.41
N VAL A 411 -0.86 22.45 -16.68
CA VAL A 411 -1.07 22.54 -15.23
C VAL A 411 -2.55 22.66 -14.90
N ALA A 412 -3.32 23.46 -15.63
CA ALA A 412 -4.76 23.60 -15.44
C ALA A 412 -5.50 22.28 -15.71
N ALA A 413 -5.11 21.52 -16.74
CA ALA A 413 -5.68 20.21 -17.03
C ALA A 413 -5.42 19.20 -15.90
N VAL A 414 -4.18 19.14 -15.39
CA VAL A 414 -3.87 18.29 -14.21
C VAL A 414 -4.66 18.73 -12.98
N ALA A 415 -4.81 20.05 -12.75
CA ALA A 415 -5.60 20.56 -11.64
C ALA A 415 -7.09 20.20 -11.77
N ALA A 416 -7.66 20.30 -12.97
CA ALA A 416 -9.07 19.91 -13.22
C ALA A 416 -9.31 18.42 -12.95
N VAL A 417 -8.42 17.54 -13.45
CA VAL A 417 -8.48 16.10 -13.17
C VAL A 417 -8.34 15.84 -11.67
N THR A 418 -7.39 16.49 -11.01
CA THR A 418 -7.18 16.33 -9.55
C THR A 418 -8.42 16.74 -8.77
N LEU A 419 -9.04 17.86 -9.08
CA LEU A 419 -10.25 18.34 -8.40
C LEU A 419 -11.42 17.39 -8.62
N PHE A 420 -11.59 16.89 -9.84
CA PHE A 420 -12.64 15.91 -10.16
C PHE A 420 -12.45 14.63 -9.34
N LEU A 421 -11.24 14.05 -9.35
CA LEU A 421 -10.93 12.83 -8.59
C LEU A 421 -11.09 13.05 -7.09
N LEU A 422 -10.57 14.15 -6.57
CA LEU A 422 -10.66 14.48 -5.15
C LEU A 422 -12.13 14.61 -4.71
N ALA A 423 -12.93 15.35 -5.47
CA ALA A 423 -14.34 15.55 -5.16
C ALA A 423 -15.13 14.23 -5.22
N THR A 424 -14.98 13.47 -6.31
CA THR A 424 -15.73 12.23 -6.53
C THR A 424 -15.33 11.16 -5.50
N ASN A 425 -14.03 10.91 -5.35
CA ASN A 425 -13.55 9.86 -4.45
C ASN A 425 -13.81 10.21 -2.97
N THR A 426 -13.65 11.49 -2.58
CA THR A 426 -14.00 11.93 -1.21
C THR A 426 -15.49 11.78 -0.93
N PHE A 427 -16.33 12.21 -1.88
CA PHE A 427 -17.79 12.08 -1.72
C PHE A 427 -18.21 10.62 -1.56
N LEU A 428 -17.71 9.72 -2.41
CA LEU A 428 -18.05 8.30 -2.35
C LEU A 428 -17.51 7.64 -1.07
N LEU A 429 -16.27 7.94 -0.68
CA LEU A 429 -15.69 7.41 0.55
C LEU A 429 -16.45 7.90 1.78
N ALA A 430 -16.74 9.20 1.87
CA ALA A 430 -17.48 9.78 2.98
C ALA A 430 -18.92 9.28 3.03
N SER A 431 -19.62 9.18 1.89
CA SER A 431 -20.97 8.64 1.84
C SER A 431 -21.05 7.19 2.32
N TYR A 432 -20.01 6.38 2.02
CA TYR A 432 -19.95 5.01 2.53
C TYR A 432 -19.62 4.93 4.03
N LEU A 433 -18.65 5.71 4.49
CA LEU A 433 -18.15 5.61 5.88
C LEU A 433 -19.09 6.29 6.90
N LEU A 434 -19.90 7.25 6.49
CA LEU A 434 -20.79 8.01 7.38
C LEU A 434 -22.27 7.59 7.26
N ALA A 435 -22.61 6.67 6.34
CA ALA A 435 -23.90 6.01 6.27
C ALA A 435 -24.00 4.88 7.31
#